data_30d58e994f0340ef6f097b6f5dd6e494
#
_entry.id   30d58e994f0340ef6f097b6f5dd6e494
#
_cell.length_a   1.000
_cell.length_b   1.000
_cell.length_c   1.000
_cell.angle_alpha   90.00
_cell.angle_beta   90.00
_cell.angle_gamma   90.00
#
_symmetry.space_group_name_H-M   'P 1'
#
loop_
_entity.id
_entity.type
_entity.pdbx_description
1 polymer ?
#
loop_
_entity_poly.entity_id
_entity_poly.type
_entity_poly.pdbx_seq_one_letter_code
_entity_poly.pdbx_strand_id
1 'polypeptide(L)'
;MRIEIEPGVRLFVDIEGPQFVPEGPTLREKPTLLLLHGGPGYDHSGFKPRFSALADVAQLVYYDHRGHGRSDRRPPGEWTLDTFADDVVRLCDALGVVKPIVLGQSFGGFVAQRYIARHPAHPAKVILSSTSPHLGLGRKLDRFERLGGPAVRASAEAFWSTPGPESWADYLLKCRRFYNTTPQDDEVAGKRIVFNLDILFASAGGEQQSMDLLPGLARAQCPVLVVAGEHDPVCPVEDARDIAAALPPQWGRLVTFPHAGHGSYRDQPAETFELLRRFIAER
;
A
#
# COMPACT_ATOMS: atom_id res chain seq x y z
N MET A 1 14.34 -13.63 -3.12
CA MET A 1 14.06 -15.07 -3.39
C MET A 1 12.67 -15.25 -3.96
N ARG A 2 12.32 -16.47 -4.46
CA ARG A 2 10.94 -16.78 -4.86
C ARG A 2 10.37 -17.85 -3.97
N ILE A 3 9.23 -17.58 -3.35
CA ILE A 3 8.54 -18.44 -2.39
C ILE A 3 7.27 -18.97 -3.05
N GLU A 4 7.11 -20.29 -3.07
CA GLU A 4 5.87 -20.92 -3.52
C GLU A 4 4.82 -20.80 -2.43
N ILE A 5 3.69 -20.18 -2.77
CA ILE A 5 2.58 -19.91 -1.85
C ILE A 5 1.38 -20.84 -2.06
N GLU A 6 1.30 -21.44 -3.24
CA GLU A 6 0.39 -22.52 -3.63
C GLU A 6 0.98 -23.23 -4.86
N PRO A 7 0.52 -24.43 -5.24
CA PRO A 7 1.11 -25.20 -6.34
C PRO A 7 1.23 -24.38 -7.64
N GLY A 8 2.47 -24.19 -8.09
CA GLY A 8 2.78 -23.47 -9.32
C GLY A 8 2.65 -21.94 -9.25
N VAL A 9 2.55 -21.34 -8.05
CA VAL A 9 2.52 -19.88 -7.86
C VAL A 9 3.60 -19.45 -6.88
N ARG A 10 4.55 -18.65 -7.38
CA ARG A 10 5.67 -18.14 -6.58
C ARG A 10 5.65 -16.62 -6.55
N LEU A 11 5.73 -16.07 -5.35
CA LEU A 11 5.93 -14.64 -5.14
C LEU A 11 7.43 -14.34 -4.96
N PHE A 12 7.86 -13.22 -5.50
CA PHE A 12 9.19 -12.67 -5.19
C PHE A 12 9.16 -12.03 -3.80
N VAL A 13 10.15 -12.38 -2.98
CA VAL A 13 10.30 -11.89 -1.60
C VAL A 13 11.71 -11.42 -1.38
N ASP A 14 11.84 -10.29 -0.69
CA ASP A 14 13.09 -9.74 -0.20
C ASP A 14 12.95 -9.44 1.30
N ILE A 15 13.86 -9.97 2.12
CA ILE A 15 13.81 -9.87 3.58
C ILE A 15 14.98 -9.02 4.06
N GLU A 16 14.68 -8.09 4.97
CA GLU A 16 15.67 -7.19 5.54
C GLU A 16 15.55 -7.14 7.08
N GLY A 17 16.68 -7.16 7.75
CA GLY A 17 16.78 -7.17 9.20
C GLY A 17 16.64 -8.56 9.84
N PRO A 18 17.22 -8.75 11.03
CA PRO A 18 17.16 -10.02 11.75
C PRO A 18 15.77 -10.22 12.38
N GLN A 19 15.31 -11.47 12.36
CA GLN A 19 14.10 -11.88 13.08
C GLN A 19 14.36 -11.97 14.59
N PHE A 20 15.52 -12.48 14.96
CA PHE A 20 15.93 -12.63 16.36
C PHE A 20 17.11 -11.72 16.68
N VAL A 21 17.06 -11.07 17.84
CA VAL A 21 18.15 -10.23 18.36
C VAL A 21 18.55 -10.69 19.77
N PRO A 22 19.86 -10.72 20.10
CA PRO A 22 20.32 -11.03 21.46
C PRO A 22 19.76 -10.05 22.48
N GLU A 23 19.24 -10.59 23.58
CA GLU A 23 18.75 -9.82 24.75
C GLU A 23 19.23 -10.51 26.03
N GLY A 24 20.44 -10.15 26.48
CA GLY A 24 21.12 -10.84 27.56
C GLY A 24 21.35 -12.33 27.23
N PRO A 25 20.88 -13.29 28.06
CA PRO A 25 21.04 -14.72 27.84
C PRO A 25 20.00 -15.32 26.87
N THR A 26 19.09 -14.52 26.32
CA THR A 26 17.99 -14.96 25.48
C THR A 26 18.03 -14.31 24.08
N LEU A 27 17.22 -14.83 23.17
CA LEU A 27 16.92 -14.19 21.90
C LEU A 27 15.51 -13.61 21.96
N ARG A 28 15.37 -12.32 21.67
CA ARG A 28 14.08 -11.69 21.51
C ARG A 28 13.68 -11.73 20.02
N GLU A 29 12.49 -12.23 19.74
CA GLU A 29 11.90 -12.17 18.41
C GLU A 29 11.37 -10.77 18.13
N LYS A 30 11.69 -10.23 16.96
CA LYS A 30 11.09 -8.99 16.45
C LYS A 30 9.82 -9.31 15.68
N PRO A 31 8.81 -8.41 15.68
CA PRO A 31 7.65 -8.58 14.83
C PRO A 31 8.06 -8.58 13.35
N THR A 32 7.33 -9.32 12.54
CA THR A 32 7.48 -9.25 11.08
C THR A 32 6.56 -8.17 10.53
N LEU A 33 7.14 -7.21 9.80
CA LEU A 33 6.42 -6.19 9.04
C LEU A 33 6.35 -6.58 7.57
N LEU A 34 5.17 -6.97 7.11
CA LEU A 34 4.88 -7.28 5.71
C LEU A 34 4.50 -6.01 4.96
N LEU A 35 5.18 -5.74 3.85
CA LEU A 35 5.05 -4.50 3.08
C LEU A 35 4.36 -4.75 1.74
N LEU A 36 3.12 -4.31 1.62
CA LEU A 36 2.25 -4.41 0.46
C LEU A 36 2.42 -3.16 -0.39
N HIS A 37 3.07 -3.31 -1.57
CA HIS A 37 3.41 -2.19 -2.42
C HIS A 37 2.20 -1.56 -3.12
N GLY A 38 2.37 -0.30 -3.51
CA GLY A 38 1.40 0.45 -4.31
C GLY A 38 1.42 0.06 -5.80
N GLY A 39 0.70 0.83 -6.57
CA GLY A 39 0.45 0.63 -7.99
C GLY A 39 -1.04 0.78 -8.29
N PRO A 40 -1.72 -0.22 -8.83
CA PRO A 40 -1.26 -1.57 -9.24
C PRO A 40 -0.22 -1.56 -10.37
N GLY A 41 0.38 -2.72 -10.66
CA GLY A 41 1.34 -2.89 -11.75
C GLY A 41 2.79 -2.50 -11.44
N TYR A 42 3.07 -2.05 -10.22
CA TYR A 42 4.43 -1.73 -9.73
C TYR A 42 5.08 -2.93 -9.02
N ASP A 43 6.14 -2.70 -8.24
CA ASP A 43 6.81 -3.69 -7.40
C ASP A 43 7.21 -3.08 -6.04
N HIS A 44 7.82 -3.91 -5.17
CA HIS A 44 8.24 -3.49 -3.83
C HIS A 44 9.37 -2.45 -3.82
N SER A 45 10.08 -2.23 -4.93
CA SER A 45 11.28 -1.38 -4.95
C SER A 45 10.99 0.08 -4.58
N GLY A 46 9.74 0.53 -4.70
CA GLY A 46 9.29 1.85 -4.27
C GLY A 46 9.41 2.12 -2.76
N PHE A 47 9.49 1.08 -1.94
CA PHE A 47 9.75 1.21 -0.50
C PHE A 47 11.22 1.45 -0.18
N LYS A 48 12.12 0.98 -1.03
CA LYS A 48 13.57 0.99 -0.76
C LYS A 48 14.25 2.26 -1.26
N PRO A 49 15.24 2.77 -0.51
CA PRO A 49 15.76 2.27 0.79
C PRO A 49 15.02 2.82 2.01
N ARG A 50 14.00 3.68 1.84
CA ARG A 50 13.40 4.47 2.94
C ARG A 50 12.90 3.60 4.10
N PHE A 51 12.22 2.50 3.80
CA PHE A 51 11.64 1.62 4.82
C PHE A 51 12.70 0.78 5.56
N SER A 52 13.93 0.68 5.06
CA SER A 52 15.07 0.09 5.78
C SER A 52 15.27 0.72 7.17
N ALA A 53 14.81 1.95 7.36
CA ALA A 53 14.80 2.64 8.65
C ALA A 53 13.99 1.93 9.75
N LEU A 54 13.12 0.98 9.40
CA LEU A 54 12.32 0.19 10.36
C LEU A 54 12.94 -1.17 10.69
N ALA A 55 14.07 -1.52 10.06
CA ALA A 55 14.75 -2.80 10.32
C ALA A 55 15.34 -2.92 11.73
N ASP A 56 15.41 -1.82 12.47
CA ASP A 56 15.77 -1.80 13.88
C ASP A 56 14.65 -2.35 14.79
N VAL A 57 13.38 -2.13 14.44
CA VAL A 57 12.21 -2.52 15.27
C VAL A 57 11.46 -3.74 14.73
N ALA A 58 11.60 -4.10 13.48
CA ALA A 58 10.92 -5.24 12.83
C ALA A 58 11.84 -5.99 11.87
N GLN A 59 11.53 -7.26 11.58
CA GLN A 59 11.99 -7.91 10.36
C GLN A 59 11.09 -7.43 9.22
N LEU A 60 11.67 -6.91 8.13
CA LEU A 60 10.94 -6.37 7.00
C LEU A 60 10.81 -7.45 5.90
N VAL A 61 9.59 -7.73 5.49
CA VAL A 61 9.30 -8.63 4.38
C VAL A 61 8.65 -7.82 3.26
N TYR A 62 9.44 -7.54 2.24
CA TYR A 62 8.96 -6.95 1.00
C TYR A 62 8.59 -8.08 0.05
N TYR A 63 7.50 -7.94 -0.69
CA TYR A 63 7.17 -8.90 -1.75
C TYR A 63 6.48 -8.19 -2.92
N ASP A 64 6.56 -8.81 -4.08
CA ASP A 64 5.79 -8.39 -5.24
C ASP A 64 4.48 -9.18 -5.27
N HIS A 65 3.33 -8.49 -5.38
CA HIS A 65 2.03 -9.15 -5.51
C HIS A 65 2.02 -10.12 -6.70
N ARG A 66 1.12 -11.09 -6.70
CA ARG A 66 0.88 -12.02 -7.81
C ARG A 66 0.76 -11.25 -9.14
N GLY A 67 1.50 -11.69 -10.16
CA GLY A 67 1.55 -11.03 -11.46
C GLY A 67 2.39 -9.76 -11.53
N HIS A 68 2.75 -9.15 -10.40
CA HIS A 68 3.53 -7.92 -10.33
C HIS A 68 5.03 -8.19 -10.28
N GLY A 69 5.81 -7.17 -10.64
CA GLY A 69 7.24 -7.15 -10.43
C GLY A 69 7.96 -8.42 -10.90
N ARG A 70 8.61 -9.07 -9.97
CA ARG A 70 9.41 -10.30 -10.17
C ARG A 70 8.67 -11.57 -9.78
N SER A 71 7.42 -11.45 -9.29
CA SER A 71 6.54 -12.60 -9.03
C SER A 71 6.09 -13.28 -10.32
N ASP A 72 5.61 -14.53 -10.20
CA ASP A 72 5.14 -15.27 -11.37
C ASP A 72 4.00 -14.55 -12.06
N ARG A 73 4.08 -14.44 -13.41
CA ARG A 73 3.01 -13.88 -14.24
C ARG A 73 1.83 -14.83 -14.25
N ARG A 74 0.66 -14.30 -13.92
CA ARG A 74 -0.58 -15.08 -13.82
C ARG A 74 -1.65 -14.49 -14.73
N PRO A 75 -2.66 -15.28 -15.11
CA PRO A 75 -3.75 -14.77 -15.96
C PRO A 75 -4.58 -13.68 -15.27
N PRO A 76 -5.19 -12.78 -16.05
CA PRO A 76 -5.96 -11.64 -15.51
C PRO A 76 -7.07 -12.01 -14.52
N GLY A 77 -7.69 -13.19 -14.65
CA GLY A 77 -8.72 -13.66 -13.72
C GLY A 77 -8.22 -13.89 -12.27
N GLU A 78 -6.91 -13.93 -12.07
CA GLU A 78 -6.30 -14.05 -10.74
C GLU A 78 -5.91 -12.68 -10.14
N TRP A 79 -6.06 -11.57 -10.86
CA TRP A 79 -5.66 -10.24 -10.41
C TRP A 79 -6.82 -9.53 -9.67
N THR A 80 -7.31 -10.14 -8.62
CA THR A 80 -8.41 -9.62 -7.81
C THR A 80 -7.94 -9.27 -6.39
N LEU A 81 -8.61 -8.32 -5.75
CA LEU A 81 -8.32 -7.96 -4.36
C LEU A 81 -8.50 -9.14 -3.41
N ASP A 82 -9.46 -10.03 -3.69
CA ASP A 82 -9.67 -11.27 -2.91
C ASP A 82 -8.44 -12.18 -3.00
N THR A 83 -7.96 -12.43 -4.22
CA THR A 83 -6.75 -13.25 -4.45
C THR A 83 -5.53 -12.65 -3.76
N PHE A 84 -5.30 -11.34 -3.91
CA PHE A 84 -4.17 -10.67 -3.27
C PHE A 84 -4.26 -10.69 -1.74
N ALA A 85 -5.45 -10.56 -1.18
CA ALA A 85 -5.68 -10.67 0.27
C ALA A 85 -5.40 -12.07 0.80
N ASP A 86 -5.83 -13.11 0.08
CA ASP A 86 -5.56 -14.50 0.43
C ASP A 86 -4.06 -14.83 0.28
N ASP A 87 -3.37 -14.25 -0.70
CA ASP A 87 -1.92 -14.41 -0.88
C ASP A 87 -1.10 -13.85 0.29
N VAL A 88 -1.61 -12.85 1.02
CA VAL A 88 -0.98 -12.39 2.28
C VAL A 88 -0.91 -13.53 3.30
N VAL A 89 -2.00 -14.28 3.46
CA VAL A 89 -2.05 -15.43 4.38
C VAL A 89 -1.13 -16.55 3.87
N ARG A 90 -1.27 -16.95 2.60
CA ARG A 90 -0.46 -18.00 1.99
C ARG A 90 1.04 -17.71 2.09
N LEU A 91 1.44 -16.44 1.89
CA LEU A 91 2.84 -16.02 2.03
C LEU A 91 3.31 -16.14 3.47
N CYS A 92 2.49 -15.72 4.44
CA CYS A 92 2.82 -15.87 5.86
C CYS A 92 2.97 -17.34 6.24
N ASP A 93 2.06 -18.21 5.79
CA ASP A 93 2.13 -19.66 6.03
C ASP A 93 3.41 -20.25 5.45
N ALA A 94 3.77 -19.88 4.21
CA ALA A 94 4.97 -20.38 3.54
C ALA A 94 6.28 -19.88 4.19
N LEU A 95 6.24 -18.74 4.88
CA LEU A 95 7.37 -18.15 5.60
C LEU A 95 7.38 -18.54 7.10
N GLY A 96 6.36 -19.21 7.61
CA GLY A 96 6.20 -19.49 9.03
C GLY A 96 5.93 -18.25 9.88
N VAL A 97 5.38 -17.20 9.29
CA VAL A 97 5.07 -15.93 9.98
C VAL A 97 3.71 -16.01 10.64
N VAL A 98 3.69 -15.88 11.96
CA VAL A 98 2.47 -15.85 12.76
C VAL A 98 2.18 -14.43 13.21
N LYS A 99 0.92 -13.97 13.04
CA LYS A 99 0.51 -12.63 13.47
C LYS A 99 1.37 -11.50 12.90
N PRO A 100 1.44 -11.33 11.56
CA PRO A 100 2.22 -10.26 10.95
C PRO A 100 1.66 -8.88 11.29
N ILE A 101 2.53 -7.87 11.30
CA ILE A 101 2.12 -6.48 11.10
C ILE A 101 2.10 -6.26 9.61
N VAL A 102 0.99 -5.74 9.07
CA VAL A 102 0.83 -5.54 7.61
C VAL A 102 0.75 -4.04 7.31
N LEU A 103 1.62 -3.54 6.44
CA LEU A 103 1.55 -2.18 5.92
C LEU A 103 1.17 -2.21 4.45
N GLY A 104 0.03 -1.58 4.11
CA GLY A 104 -0.42 -1.40 2.74
C GLY A 104 -0.33 0.06 2.31
N GLN A 105 0.45 0.32 1.24
CA GLN A 105 0.59 1.64 0.62
C GLN A 105 -0.27 1.74 -0.63
N SER A 106 -1.15 2.76 -0.73
CA SER A 106 -1.94 3.03 -1.94
C SER A 106 -2.75 1.78 -2.35
N PHE A 107 -2.49 1.18 -3.51
CA PHE A 107 -3.08 -0.09 -3.93
C PHE A 107 -2.84 -1.23 -2.92
N GLY A 108 -1.64 -1.33 -2.33
CA GLY A 108 -1.39 -2.28 -1.24
C GLY A 108 -2.30 -2.05 -0.03
N GLY A 109 -2.79 -0.83 0.16
CA GLY A 109 -3.81 -0.50 1.14
C GLY A 109 -5.20 -1.01 0.76
N PHE A 110 -5.56 -1.10 -0.54
CA PHE A 110 -6.81 -1.78 -0.97
C PHE A 110 -6.74 -3.26 -0.61
N VAL A 111 -5.58 -3.90 -0.91
CA VAL A 111 -5.32 -5.29 -0.54
C VAL A 111 -5.40 -5.49 0.97
N ALA A 112 -4.79 -4.59 1.77
CA ALA A 112 -4.81 -4.68 3.23
C ALA A 112 -6.22 -4.49 3.81
N GLN A 113 -7.05 -3.61 3.25
CA GLN A 113 -8.45 -3.47 3.65
C GLN A 113 -9.27 -4.73 3.32
N ARG A 114 -9.08 -5.31 2.13
CA ARG A 114 -9.71 -6.58 1.76
C ARG A 114 -9.23 -7.73 2.65
N TYR A 115 -7.94 -7.73 3.02
CA TYR A 115 -7.36 -8.71 3.94
C TYR A 115 -7.97 -8.61 5.35
N ILE A 116 -8.17 -7.41 5.90
CA ILE A 116 -8.91 -7.22 7.18
C ILE A 116 -10.31 -7.85 7.09
N ALA A 117 -11.02 -7.62 5.99
CA ALA A 117 -12.37 -8.12 5.80
C ALA A 117 -12.45 -9.65 5.73
N ARG A 118 -11.47 -10.30 5.09
CA ARG A 118 -11.44 -11.74 4.84
C ARG A 118 -10.79 -12.53 5.98
N HIS A 119 -9.76 -11.96 6.59
CA HIS A 119 -8.90 -12.63 7.58
C HIS A 119 -8.71 -11.78 8.85
N PRO A 120 -9.80 -11.34 9.52
CA PRO A 120 -9.72 -10.34 10.58
C PRO A 120 -8.89 -10.76 11.80
N ALA A 121 -8.78 -12.07 12.05
CA ALA A 121 -8.01 -12.60 13.18
C ALA A 121 -6.52 -12.88 12.83
N HIS A 122 -6.12 -12.76 11.55
CA HIS A 122 -4.78 -13.13 11.12
C HIS A 122 -3.70 -12.09 11.48
N PRO A 123 -3.87 -10.75 11.21
CA PRO A 123 -2.86 -9.76 11.55
C PRO A 123 -2.72 -9.51 13.06
N ALA A 124 -1.52 -9.14 13.50
CA ALA A 124 -1.32 -8.51 14.81
C ALA A 124 -1.73 -7.04 14.77
N LYS A 125 -1.37 -6.33 13.69
CA LYS A 125 -1.68 -4.92 13.44
C LYS A 125 -1.74 -4.65 11.94
N VAL A 126 -2.43 -3.58 11.54
CA VAL A 126 -2.45 -3.12 10.14
C VAL A 126 -2.14 -1.63 10.06
N ILE A 127 -1.40 -1.23 9.04
CA ILE A 127 -1.11 0.15 8.70
C ILE A 127 -1.62 0.41 7.29
N LEU A 128 -2.55 1.33 7.15
CA LEU A 128 -3.13 1.77 5.88
C LEU A 128 -2.56 3.15 5.53
N SER A 129 -1.66 3.20 4.56
CA SER A 129 -0.91 4.40 4.20
C SER A 129 -1.35 4.93 2.84
N SER A 130 -1.81 6.19 2.78
CA SER A 130 -2.21 6.89 1.53
C SER A 130 -3.06 6.00 0.63
N THR A 131 -4.21 5.55 1.12
CA THR A 131 -5.11 4.61 0.45
C THR A 131 -6.56 5.08 0.53
N SER A 132 -7.42 4.51 -0.31
CA SER A 132 -8.85 4.84 -0.42
C SER A 132 -9.70 3.59 -0.23
N PRO A 133 -10.96 3.70 0.21
CA PRO A 133 -11.87 2.56 0.32
C PRO A 133 -12.65 2.31 -0.98
N HIS A 134 -12.67 3.26 -1.88
CA HIS A 134 -13.38 3.25 -3.18
C HIS A 134 -12.64 4.13 -4.19
N LEU A 135 -13.04 4.14 -5.46
CA LEU A 135 -12.40 4.99 -6.47
C LEU A 135 -12.41 6.47 -6.09
N GLY A 136 -13.55 6.97 -5.57
CA GLY A 136 -13.66 8.35 -5.11
C GLY A 136 -13.39 9.40 -6.19
N LEU A 137 -13.80 9.16 -7.45
CA LEU A 137 -13.37 9.93 -8.62
C LEU A 137 -13.56 11.45 -8.43
N GLY A 138 -14.72 11.87 -7.96
CA GLY A 138 -14.99 13.31 -7.76
C GLY A 138 -13.97 13.99 -6.85
N ARG A 139 -13.66 13.38 -5.70
CA ARG A 139 -12.67 13.92 -4.75
C ARG A 139 -11.28 14.03 -5.37
N LYS A 140 -10.86 13.00 -6.13
CA LYS A 140 -9.57 13.00 -6.83
C LYS A 140 -9.52 14.14 -7.86
N LEU A 141 -10.53 14.28 -8.70
CA LEU A 141 -10.59 15.29 -9.73
C LEU A 141 -10.55 16.71 -9.14
N ASP A 142 -11.30 16.95 -8.07
CA ASP A 142 -11.31 18.24 -7.37
C ASP A 142 -9.95 18.56 -6.76
N ARG A 143 -9.21 17.56 -6.24
CA ARG A 143 -7.84 17.75 -5.73
C ARG A 143 -6.87 18.09 -6.85
N PHE A 144 -6.90 17.34 -7.95
CA PHE A 144 -6.03 17.62 -9.10
C PHE A 144 -6.31 18.99 -9.72
N GLU A 145 -7.57 19.40 -9.79
CA GLU A 145 -7.94 20.74 -10.28
C GLU A 145 -7.40 21.86 -9.39
N ARG A 146 -7.53 21.73 -8.06
CA ARG A 146 -6.98 22.71 -7.11
C ARG A 146 -5.45 22.83 -7.20
N LEU A 147 -4.75 21.73 -7.48
CA LEU A 147 -3.29 21.70 -7.55
C LEU A 147 -2.73 22.17 -8.89
N GLY A 148 -3.39 21.87 -9.99
CA GLY A 148 -2.83 22.07 -11.32
C GLY A 148 -3.79 22.67 -12.36
N GLY A 149 -5.01 22.99 -11.96
CA GLY A 149 -6.03 23.61 -12.83
C GLY A 149 -6.77 22.63 -13.74
N PRO A 150 -7.63 23.14 -14.63
CA PRO A 150 -8.56 22.34 -15.44
C PRO A 150 -7.88 21.31 -16.35
N ALA A 151 -6.70 21.63 -16.90
CA ALA A 151 -5.97 20.69 -17.77
C ALA A 151 -5.46 19.45 -17.01
N VAL A 152 -5.07 19.62 -15.75
CA VAL A 152 -4.65 18.50 -14.88
C VAL A 152 -5.86 17.67 -14.47
N ARG A 153 -6.98 18.31 -14.13
CA ARG A 153 -8.27 17.63 -13.89
C ARG A 153 -8.66 16.76 -15.08
N ALA A 154 -8.68 17.33 -16.30
CA ALA A 154 -9.06 16.60 -17.51
C ALA A 154 -8.17 15.38 -17.78
N SER A 155 -6.86 15.53 -17.55
CA SER A 155 -5.90 14.41 -17.67
C SER A 155 -6.16 13.31 -16.64
N ALA A 156 -6.44 13.68 -15.39
CA ALA A 156 -6.81 12.75 -14.34
C ALA A 156 -8.13 12.02 -14.67
N GLU A 157 -9.14 12.76 -15.12
CA GLU A 157 -10.43 12.21 -15.51
C GLU A 157 -10.31 11.21 -16.66
N ALA A 158 -9.54 11.54 -17.71
CA ALA A 158 -9.30 10.65 -18.84
C ALA A 158 -8.69 9.32 -18.41
N PHE A 159 -7.68 9.35 -17.52
CA PHE A 159 -7.05 8.12 -17.04
C PHE A 159 -7.97 7.32 -16.12
N TRP A 160 -8.57 7.93 -15.10
CA TRP A 160 -9.38 7.21 -14.12
C TRP A 160 -10.72 6.71 -14.66
N SER A 161 -11.24 7.32 -15.74
CA SER A 161 -12.49 6.88 -16.41
C SER A 161 -12.23 5.87 -17.52
N THR A 162 -11.12 6.00 -18.24
CA THR A 162 -10.77 5.14 -19.37
C THR A 162 -9.28 4.83 -19.35
N PRO A 163 -8.82 3.91 -18.45
CA PRO A 163 -7.42 3.56 -18.34
C PRO A 163 -6.88 2.91 -19.61
N GLY A 164 -5.75 3.43 -20.09
CA GLY A 164 -5.05 2.90 -21.27
C GLY A 164 -3.69 3.57 -21.45
N PRO A 165 -2.88 3.10 -22.41
CA PRO A 165 -1.51 3.59 -22.58
C PRO A 165 -1.42 5.10 -22.81
N GLU A 166 -2.31 5.66 -23.65
CA GLU A 166 -2.30 7.09 -23.98
C GLU A 166 -2.73 7.95 -22.80
N SER A 167 -3.86 7.61 -22.16
CA SER A 167 -4.35 8.33 -20.98
C SER A 167 -3.38 8.22 -19.80
N TRP A 168 -2.68 7.08 -19.66
CA TRP A 168 -1.63 6.89 -18.67
C TRP A 168 -0.42 7.78 -18.94
N ALA A 169 0.06 7.85 -20.16
CA ALA A 169 1.20 8.70 -20.53
C ALA A 169 0.90 10.18 -20.27
N ASP A 170 -0.29 10.66 -20.64
CA ASP A 170 -0.72 12.03 -20.37
C ASP A 170 -0.86 12.30 -18.87
N TYR A 171 -1.44 11.35 -18.14
CA TYR A 171 -1.58 11.43 -16.69
C TYR A 171 -0.21 11.52 -15.98
N LEU A 172 0.76 10.69 -16.36
CA LEU A 172 2.11 10.77 -15.81
C LEU A 172 2.73 12.13 -16.05
N LEU A 173 2.61 12.67 -17.27
CA LEU A 173 3.19 13.95 -17.62
C LEU A 173 2.58 15.12 -16.83
N LYS A 174 1.25 15.13 -16.65
CA LYS A 174 0.54 16.28 -16.08
C LYS A 174 0.28 16.14 -14.58
N CYS A 175 -0.02 14.92 -14.08
CA CYS A 175 -0.51 14.71 -12.72
C CYS A 175 0.57 14.24 -11.75
N ARG A 176 1.57 13.45 -12.21
CA ARG A 176 2.56 12.80 -11.34
C ARG A 176 3.31 13.76 -10.42
N ARG A 177 3.65 14.95 -10.91
CA ARG A 177 4.38 15.99 -10.14
C ARG A 177 3.63 16.50 -8.92
N PHE A 178 2.32 16.29 -8.84
CA PHE A 178 1.48 16.73 -7.71
C PHE A 178 1.29 15.66 -6.63
N TYR A 179 1.85 14.45 -6.84
CA TYR A 179 1.71 13.37 -5.86
C TYR A 179 2.32 13.73 -4.51
N ASN A 180 3.45 14.42 -4.50
CA ASN A 180 4.17 14.78 -3.30
C ASN A 180 4.37 16.30 -3.22
N THR A 181 4.52 16.81 -2.00
CA THR A 181 4.75 18.24 -1.72
C THR A 181 6.22 18.62 -1.80
N THR A 182 7.12 17.61 -1.66
CA THR A 182 8.57 17.78 -1.83
C THR A 182 9.02 17.18 -3.16
N PRO A 183 10.04 17.77 -3.82
CA PRO A 183 10.62 17.16 -5.01
C PRO A 183 11.12 15.74 -4.71
N GLN A 184 10.79 14.80 -5.59
CA GLN A 184 11.24 13.42 -5.47
C GLN A 184 12.25 13.12 -6.59
N ASP A 185 13.34 12.45 -6.23
CA ASP A 185 14.27 11.86 -7.23
C ASP A 185 13.66 10.56 -7.76
N ASP A 186 12.61 10.71 -8.57
CA ASP A 186 11.89 9.59 -9.15
C ASP A 186 12.64 8.96 -10.35
N GLU A 187 13.62 9.66 -10.93
CA GLU A 187 14.32 9.14 -12.11
C GLU A 187 15.12 7.88 -11.79
N VAL A 188 15.93 7.93 -10.75
CA VAL A 188 16.73 6.77 -10.31
C VAL A 188 15.86 5.69 -9.68
N ALA A 189 14.89 6.08 -8.85
CA ALA A 189 13.97 5.15 -8.22
C ALA A 189 13.06 4.45 -9.25
N GLY A 190 12.57 5.19 -10.23
CA GLY A 190 11.72 4.67 -11.31
C GLY A 190 12.40 3.62 -12.17
N LYS A 191 13.71 3.76 -12.44
CA LYS A 191 14.49 2.77 -13.22
C LYS A 191 14.61 1.39 -12.56
N ARG A 192 14.34 1.28 -11.24
CA ARG A 192 14.38 0.00 -10.50
C ARG A 192 13.09 -0.78 -10.58
N ILE A 193 11.99 -0.11 -10.91
CA ILE A 193 10.64 -0.69 -10.89
C ILE A 193 10.47 -1.63 -12.08
N VAL A 194 9.98 -2.83 -11.82
CA VAL A 194 9.55 -3.78 -12.84
C VAL A 194 8.04 -3.63 -13.01
N PHE A 195 7.64 -2.91 -14.07
CA PHE A 195 6.23 -2.63 -14.35
C PHE A 195 5.50 -3.81 -14.99
N ASN A 196 4.20 -3.91 -14.68
CA ASN A 196 3.22 -4.66 -15.44
C ASN A 196 1.99 -3.76 -15.69
N LEU A 197 1.98 -3.07 -16.83
CA LEU A 197 0.92 -2.13 -17.18
C LEU A 197 -0.43 -2.82 -17.46
N ASP A 198 -0.43 -4.10 -17.86
CA ASP A 198 -1.67 -4.85 -18.07
C ASP A 198 -2.47 -4.95 -16.75
N ILE A 199 -1.79 -5.18 -15.63
CA ILE A 199 -2.43 -5.19 -14.31
C ILE A 199 -2.92 -3.79 -13.93
N LEU A 200 -2.15 -2.74 -14.22
CA LEU A 200 -2.58 -1.36 -13.96
C LEU A 200 -3.91 -1.07 -14.66
N PHE A 201 -3.99 -1.35 -15.97
CA PHE A 201 -5.18 -1.05 -16.74
C PHE A 201 -6.36 -1.97 -16.40
N ALA A 202 -6.08 -3.27 -16.19
CA ALA A 202 -7.11 -4.22 -15.76
C ALA A 202 -7.72 -3.86 -14.40
N SER A 203 -6.91 -3.46 -13.43
CA SER A 203 -7.39 -3.07 -12.10
C SER A 203 -8.11 -1.71 -12.15
N ALA A 204 -7.50 -0.69 -12.75
CA ALA A 204 -8.06 0.66 -12.81
C ALA A 204 -9.37 0.72 -13.64
N GLY A 205 -9.48 -0.06 -14.72
CA GLY A 205 -10.71 -0.15 -15.55
C GLY A 205 -11.68 -1.24 -15.11
N GLY A 206 -11.29 -2.07 -14.14
CA GLY A 206 -12.08 -3.21 -13.65
C GLY A 206 -12.55 -3.04 -12.21
N GLU A 207 -12.05 -3.89 -11.30
CA GLU A 207 -12.54 -3.97 -9.90
C GLU A 207 -12.48 -2.63 -9.17
N GLN A 208 -11.49 -1.78 -9.44
CA GLN A 208 -11.35 -0.48 -8.79
C GLN A 208 -12.51 0.47 -9.10
N GLN A 209 -13.20 0.31 -10.24
CA GLN A 209 -14.36 1.15 -10.62
C GLN A 209 -15.58 0.93 -9.71
N SER A 210 -15.72 -0.27 -9.16
CA SER A 210 -16.87 -0.69 -8.37
C SER A 210 -16.53 -1.10 -6.93
N MET A 211 -15.24 -1.09 -6.54
CA MET A 211 -14.86 -1.51 -5.19
C MET A 211 -15.50 -0.62 -4.11
N ASP A 212 -16.01 -1.25 -3.07
CA ASP A 212 -16.36 -0.66 -1.80
C ASP A 212 -15.77 -1.52 -0.68
N LEU A 213 -14.78 -0.97 0.02
CA LEU A 213 -14.03 -1.67 1.08
C LEU A 213 -14.53 -1.32 2.48
N LEU A 214 -15.35 -0.25 2.63
CA LEU A 214 -15.82 0.24 3.92
C LEU A 214 -16.56 -0.83 4.75
N PRO A 215 -17.53 -1.59 4.17
CA PRO A 215 -18.28 -2.57 4.97
C PRO A 215 -17.41 -3.63 5.63
N GLY A 216 -16.30 -4.00 4.96
CA GLY A 216 -15.37 -5.01 5.45
C GLY A 216 -14.53 -4.56 6.64
N LEU A 217 -14.30 -3.25 6.81
CA LEU A 217 -13.48 -2.68 7.86
C LEU A 217 -14.08 -2.85 9.26
N ALA A 218 -15.40 -2.92 9.37
CA ALA A 218 -16.09 -3.20 10.64
C ALA A 218 -15.71 -4.55 11.27
N ARG A 219 -15.09 -5.45 10.48
CA ARG A 219 -14.63 -6.77 10.94
C ARG A 219 -13.23 -6.75 11.59
N ALA A 220 -12.54 -5.61 11.62
CA ALA A 220 -11.20 -5.51 12.19
C ALA A 220 -11.17 -6.01 13.65
N GLN A 221 -10.17 -6.85 13.95
CA GLN A 221 -9.94 -7.45 15.27
C GLN A 221 -8.53 -7.17 15.81
N CYS A 222 -7.86 -6.16 15.25
CA CYS A 222 -6.52 -5.73 15.66
C CYS A 222 -6.40 -4.22 15.50
N PRO A 223 -5.40 -3.57 16.12
CA PRO A 223 -5.12 -2.16 15.91
C PRO A 223 -4.86 -1.84 14.43
N VAL A 224 -5.51 -0.79 13.92
CA VAL A 224 -5.37 -0.28 12.56
C VAL A 224 -4.97 1.19 12.60
N LEU A 225 -3.78 1.49 12.09
CA LEU A 225 -3.29 2.85 11.92
C LEU A 225 -3.56 3.31 10.48
N VAL A 226 -4.36 4.36 10.32
CA VAL A 226 -4.60 5.02 9.03
C VAL A 226 -3.72 6.25 8.95
N VAL A 227 -2.90 6.33 7.89
CA VAL A 227 -1.94 7.42 7.66
C VAL A 227 -2.23 8.10 6.33
N ALA A 228 -2.43 9.41 6.32
CA ALA A 228 -2.75 10.16 5.12
C ALA A 228 -2.05 11.52 5.06
N GLY A 229 -1.64 11.93 3.85
CA GLY A 229 -1.22 13.31 3.58
C GLY A 229 -2.41 14.19 3.24
N GLU A 230 -2.46 15.42 3.76
CA GLU A 230 -3.58 16.35 3.52
C GLU A 230 -3.58 16.93 2.10
N HIS A 231 -2.45 16.84 1.41
CA HIS A 231 -2.28 17.28 0.02
C HIS A 231 -2.31 16.13 -1.00
N ASP A 232 -2.66 14.90 -0.57
CA ASP A 232 -2.74 13.75 -1.47
C ASP A 232 -3.86 13.92 -2.51
N PRO A 233 -3.55 13.96 -3.82
CA PRO A 233 -4.58 14.04 -4.86
C PRO A 233 -5.08 12.67 -5.31
N VAL A 234 -4.33 11.61 -5.01
CA VAL A 234 -4.63 10.23 -5.45
C VAL A 234 -5.53 9.52 -4.46
N CYS A 235 -5.24 9.67 -3.17
CA CYS A 235 -6.04 9.16 -2.06
C CYS A 235 -6.34 10.32 -1.10
N PRO A 236 -7.34 11.16 -1.41
CA PRO A 236 -7.66 12.33 -0.61
C PRO A 236 -7.86 12.01 0.87
N VAL A 237 -7.47 12.94 1.74
CA VAL A 237 -7.55 12.74 3.21
C VAL A 237 -8.97 12.42 3.69
N GLU A 238 -9.98 12.83 2.95
CA GLU A 238 -11.39 12.49 3.19
C GLU A 238 -11.62 10.97 3.14
N ASP A 239 -10.94 10.28 2.22
CA ASP A 239 -11.01 8.81 2.11
C ASP A 239 -10.41 8.12 3.35
N ALA A 240 -9.32 8.67 3.90
CA ALA A 240 -8.75 8.19 5.15
C ALA A 240 -9.67 8.41 6.36
N ARG A 241 -10.44 9.50 6.36
CA ARG A 241 -11.47 9.76 7.37
C ARG A 241 -12.62 8.76 7.27
N ASP A 242 -13.07 8.45 6.05
CA ASP A 242 -14.11 7.43 5.81
C ASP A 242 -13.63 6.04 6.29
N ILE A 243 -12.37 5.66 5.99
CA ILE A 243 -11.76 4.42 6.48
C ILE A 243 -11.75 4.39 8.01
N ALA A 244 -11.28 5.47 8.64
CA ALA A 244 -11.20 5.53 10.11
C ALA A 244 -12.58 5.47 10.77
N ALA A 245 -13.58 6.09 10.17
CA ALA A 245 -14.96 6.05 10.66
C ALA A 245 -15.62 4.67 10.52
N ALA A 246 -15.21 3.85 9.54
CA ALA A 246 -15.72 2.50 9.31
C ALA A 246 -15.05 1.44 10.21
N LEU A 247 -13.92 1.74 10.81
CA LEU A 247 -13.21 0.85 11.74
C LEU A 247 -13.92 0.83 13.11
N PRO A 248 -13.89 -0.30 13.84
CA PRO A 248 -14.34 -0.32 15.24
C PRO A 248 -13.56 0.70 16.06
N PRO A 249 -14.21 1.53 16.90
CA PRO A 249 -13.56 2.65 17.59
C PRO A 249 -12.36 2.27 18.46
N GLN A 250 -12.36 1.05 18.99
CA GLN A 250 -11.25 0.54 19.80
C GLN A 250 -10.01 0.14 18.96
N TRP A 251 -10.16 -0.03 17.65
CA TRP A 251 -9.08 -0.48 16.76
C TRP A 251 -8.57 0.60 15.81
N GLY A 252 -9.42 1.55 15.42
CA GLY A 252 -9.10 2.58 14.42
C GLY A 252 -8.35 3.76 15.03
N ARG A 253 -7.24 4.16 14.39
CA ARG A 253 -6.51 5.40 14.70
C ARG A 253 -6.13 6.09 13.40
N LEU A 254 -6.53 7.36 13.23
CA LEU A 254 -6.15 8.20 12.09
C LEU A 254 -5.06 9.19 12.49
N VAL A 255 -4.02 9.31 11.66
CA VAL A 255 -3.01 10.36 11.74
C VAL A 255 -2.87 11.00 10.36
N THR A 256 -3.03 12.33 10.29
CA THR A 256 -2.85 13.10 9.06
C THR A 256 -1.57 13.92 9.12
N PHE A 257 -0.97 14.14 7.95
CA PHE A 257 0.25 14.90 7.78
C PHE A 257 -0.04 16.16 6.95
N PRO A 258 -0.03 17.36 7.58
CA PRO A 258 -0.51 18.59 6.93
C PRO A 258 0.35 19.06 5.75
N HIS A 259 1.60 18.61 5.67
CA HIS A 259 2.53 18.97 4.61
C HIS A 259 2.94 17.80 3.73
N ALA A 260 2.10 16.75 3.63
CA ALA A 260 2.38 15.58 2.84
C ALA A 260 1.32 15.32 1.76
N GLY A 261 1.77 14.77 0.64
CA GLY A 261 0.93 14.24 -0.43
C GLY A 261 0.81 12.71 -0.36
N HIS A 262 0.95 12.06 -1.50
CA HIS A 262 0.79 10.60 -1.67
C HIS A 262 2.00 9.82 -1.12
N GLY A 263 1.98 9.54 0.16
CA GLY A 263 3.05 8.89 0.91
C GLY A 263 3.81 9.85 1.82
N SER A 264 3.31 10.06 3.06
CA SER A 264 3.93 10.94 4.07
C SER A 264 5.41 10.59 4.34
N TYR A 265 5.79 9.32 4.19
CA TYR A 265 7.19 8.88 4.33
C TYR A 265 8.15 9.47 3.28
N ARG A 266 7.62 10.12 2.23
CA ARG A 266 8.40 10.86 1.22
C ARG A 266 8.56 12.32 1.59
N ASP A 267 7.50 12.94 2.08
CA ASP A 267 7.42 14.38 2.34
C ASP A 267 7.83 14.74 3.76
N GLN A 268 7.44 13.92 4.74
CA GLN A 268 7.73 14.08 6.17
C GLN A 268 8.30 12.78 6.75
N PRO A 269 9.51 12.33 6.31
CA PRO A 269 10.04 11.03 6.68
C PRO A 269 10.32 10.88 8.18
N ALA A 270 10.86 11.90 8.83
CA ALA A 270 11.23 11.81 10.25
C ALA A 270 10.01 11.48 11.13
N GLU A 271 8.96 12.28 10.99
CA GLU A 271 7.72 12.14 11.76
C GLU A 271 6.96 10.86 11.39
N THR A 272 6.98 10.50 10.10
CA THR A 272 6.31 9.28 9.63
C THR A 272 6.99 8.04 10.20
N PHE A 273 8.31 7.91 10.08
CA PHE A 273 9.01 6.73 10.59
C PHE A 273 8.99 6.66 12.12
N GLU A 274 8.98 7.80 12.84
CA GLU A 274 8.78 7.81 14.28
C GLU A 274 7.38 7.31 14.68
N LEU A 275 6.33 7.73 13.96
CA LEU A 275 4.97 7.23 14.16
C LEU A 275 4.91 5.72 13.93
N LEU A 276 5.49 5.24 12.82
CA LEU A 276 5.50 3.82 12.47
C LEU A 276 6.24 2.98 13.51
N ARG A 277 7.43 3.42 13.98
CA ARG A 277 8.17 2.75 15.06
C ARG A 277 7.35 2.61 16.33
N ARG A 278 6.72 3.70 16.78
CA ARG A 278 5.87 3.68 17.96
C ARG A 278 4.73 2.70 17.80
N PHE A 279 4.01 2.74 16.69
CA PHE A 279 2.89 1.83 16.43
C PHE A 279 3.33 0.37 16.35
N ILE A 280 4.48 0.06 15.74
CA ILE A 280 5.03 -1.29 15.69
C ILE A 280 5.38 -1.79 17.09
N ALA A 281 5.99 -0.95 17.93
CA ALA A 281 6.46 -1.30 19.27
C ALA A 281 5.37 -1.31 20.35
N GLU A 282 4.23 -0.65 20.14
CA GLU A 282 3.07 -0.70 21.07
C GLU A 282 2.68 -2.17 21.31
N ARG A 283 2.33 -2.53 22.56
CA ARG A 283 1.90 -3.90 22.95
C ARG A 283 0.39 -4.05 22.89
#